data_d2fa5af926ac4b707a40c7956024ab76
#
_entry.id   d2fa5af926ac4b707a40c7956024ab76
#
_cell.length_a   1.000
_cell.length_b   1.000
_cell.length_c   1.000
_cell.angle_alpha   90.00
_cell.angle_beta   90.00
_cell.angle_gamma   90.00
#
_symmetry.space_group_name_H-M   'P 1'
#
loop_
_entity.id
_entity.type
_entity.pdbx_description
1 polymer ?
#
loop_
_entity_poly.entity_id
_entity_poly.type
_entity_poly.pdbx_seq_one_letter_code
_entity_poly.pdbx_strand_id
1 'polypeptide(L)'
;MKALLAVMLLVSASPGASPSRVLQIVGPAERFAPGIASTQYDEIRLTLSPDGKTALWFSRNRPGGQGGYDIWVSRHDGQRWRPAKPVSFNTPGRDFDPAFSADGRVVYFCSDRAGGQGGDDLYRVSVGSDGRFGEPVNLGPAVNSAADEFAPMLSPDAATLLFSSDRAGGAGGHDLYVAAMVRGEAQPARPLPGDLNTSAQEFDATFLGDGRTVVFARALDFGSAPVRQFIAYERGGRHDAGNALPSPLNETSGDSYGAMLDGSQPGTLTYSARRADGAGLDLYRIHYRMKRL
;
A
#
# COMPACT_ATOMS: atom_id res chain seq x y z
N MET A 1 -57.67 44.13 10.50
CA MET A 1 -56.73 43.23 11.19
C MET A 1 -55.94 42.46 10.13
N LYS A 2 -54.70 42.86 9.86
CA LYS A 2 -53.80 42.19 8.91
C LYS A 2 -52.80 41.38 9.72
N ALA A 3 -52.85 40.06 9.60
CA ALA A 3 -51.89 39.16 10.22
C ALA A 3 -50.58 39.16 9.43
N LEU A 4 -49.47 39.54 10.05
CA LEU A 4 -48.14 39.42 9.53
C LEU A 4 -47.65 37.98 9.76
N LEU A 5 -47.39 37.25 8.69
CA LEU A 5 -46.75 35.93 8.74
C LEU A 5 -45.22 36.16 8.74
N ALA A 6 -44.57 35.87 9.88
CA ALA A 6 -43.13 35.90 9.98
C ALA A 6 -42.58 34.57 9.44
N VAL A 7 -41.87 34.63 8.32
CA VAL A 7 -41.10 33.49 7.76
C VAL A 7 -39.76 33.41 8.51
N MET A 8 -39.60 32.44 9.39
CA MET A 8 -38.33 32.11 10.00
C MET A 8 -37.48 31.34 8.97
N LEU A 9 -36.47 31.99 8.40
CA LEU A 9 -35.41 31.30 7.68
C LEU A 9 -34.55 30.56 8.70
N LEU A 10 -34.66 29.22 8.73
CA LEU A 10 -33.68 28.36 9.37
C LEU A 10 -32.42 28.36 8.50
N VAL A 11 -31.42 29.12 8.89
CA VAL A 11 -30.06 28.98 8.37
C VAL A 11 -29.49 27.69 8.95
N SER A 12 -29.46 26.62 8.15
CA SER A 12 -28.73 25.42 8.49
C SER A 12 -27.26 25.76 8.51
N ALA A 13 -26.65 25.85 9.68
CA ALA A 13 -25.21 25.90 9.83
C ALA A 13 -24.63 24.58 9.26
N SER A 14 -23.91 24.67 8.16
CA SER A 14 -23.09 23.56 7.67
C SER A 14 -22.15 23.11 8.79
N PRO A 15 -22.03 21.81 9.10
CA PRO A 15 -21.06 21.34 10.07
C PRO A 15 -19.68 21.84 9.64
N GLY A 16 -19.01 22.57 10.53
CA GLY A 16 -17.72 23.19 10.26
C GLY A 16 -16.76 22.20 9.65
N ALA A 17 -16.20 22.54 8.50
CA ALA A 17 -15.19 21.75 7.83
C ALA A 17 -14.05 21.48 8.83
N SER A 18 -13.75 20.22 9.10
CA SER A 18 -12.57 19.84 9.90
C SER A 18 -11.35 20.53 9.31
N PRO A 19 -10.46 21.09 10.12
CA PRO A 19 -9.30 21.80 9.60
C PRO A 19 -8.55 20.89 8.63
N SER A 20 -8.29 21.39 7.43
CA SER A 20 -7.52 20.67 6.41
C SER A 20 -6.18 20.27 7.01
N ARG A 21 -5.84 19.00 6.91
CA ARG A 21 -4.53 18.49 7.32
C ARG A 21 -3.73 18.20 6.08
N VAL A 22 -2.43 18.53 6.11
CA VAL A 22 -1.49 18.19 5.04
C VAL A 22 -0.35 17.35 5.61
N LEU A 23 0.10 16.40 4.84
CA LEU A 23 1.29 15.63 5.18
C LEU A 23 2.52 16.52 5.08
N GLN A 24 3.33 16.49 6.12
CA GLN A 24 4.65 17.13 6.15
C GLN A 24 5.71 16.04 6.39
N ILE A 25 6.70 15.96 5.52
CA ILE A 25 7.87 15.11 5.70
C ILE A 25 8.73 15.67 6.82
N VAL A 26 9.29 14.78 7.64
CA VAL A 26 10.12 15.10 8.80
C VAL A 26 11.46 14.36 8.69
N GLY A 27 12.53 15.10 8.52
CA GLY A 27 13.89 14.55 8.41
C GLY A 27 14.19 13.91 7.04
N PRO A 28 15.38 13.32 6.91
CA PRO A 28 15.80 12.62 5.71
C PRO A 28 15.15 11.23 5.62
N ALA A 29 15.14 10.66 4.41
CA ALA A 29 14.84 9.25 4.21
C ALA A 29 16.03 8.38 4.68
N GLU A 30 15.74 7.28 5.34
CA GLU A 30 16.72 6.33 5.81
C GLU A 30 16.60 5.02 5.03
N ARG A 31 17.72 4.58 4.47
CA ARG A 31 17.80 3.30 3.77
C ARG A 31 17.63 2.14 4.76
N PHE A 32 16.69 1.25 4.50
CA PHE A 32 16.35 0.17 5.43
C PHE A 32 17.30 -1.01 5.30
N ALA A 33 17.90 -1.44 6.41
CA ALA A 33 18.75 -2.62 6.57
C ALA A 33 19.72 -2.86 5.40
N PRO A 34 20.67 -1.95 5.12
CA PRO A 34 21.62 -2.07 4.02
C PRO A 34 22.39 -3.40 4.07
N GLY A 35 22.52 -4.06 2.90
CA GLY A 35 23.16 -5.36 2.77
C GLY A 35 22.30 -6.56 3.17
N ILE A 36 21.10 -6.33 3.72
CA ILE A 36 20.13 -7.37 4.11
C ILE A 36 18.83 -7.23 3.31
N ALA A 37 18.15 -6.11 3.46
CA ALA A 37 16.89 -5.81 2.80
C ALA A 37 17.07 -4.81 1.65
N SER A 38 18.04 -3.91 1.71
CA SER A 38 18.45 -3.06 0.60
C SER A 38 19.81 -3.55 0.08
N THR A 39 19.83 -4.16 -1.10
CA THR A 39 20.99 -4.85 -1.65
C THR A 39 21.32 -4.40 -3.08
N GLN A 40 21.96 -5.20 -3.87
CA GLN A 40 22.21 -4.91 -5.29
C GLN A 40 21.04 -5.26 -6.21
N TYR A 41 19.99 -5.89 -5.68
CA TYR A 41 18.79 -6.27 -6.42
C TYR A 41 17.71 -5.20 -6.30
N ASP A 42 16.60 -5.37 -6.99
CA ASP A 42 15.40 -4.54 -6.79
C ASP A 42 14.63 -5.06 -5.58
N GLU A 43 14.50 -4.25 -4.55
CA GLU A 43 13.69 -4.54 -3.38
C GLU A 43 12.50 -3.59 -3.29
N ILE A 44 11.30 -4.15 -3.12
CA ILE A 44 10.05 -3.42 -3.29
C ILE A 44 9.05 -3.78 -2.18
N ARG A 45 8.26 -2.79 -1.75
CA ARG A 45 7.14 -2.90 -0.78
C ARG A 45 7.54 -3.54 0.55
N LEU A 46 8.27 -2.76 1.34
CA LEU A 46 8.63 -3.15 2.70
C LEU A 46 7.44 -3.02 3.65
N THR A 47 7.05 -4.12 4.26
CA THR A 47 6.12 -4.15 5.39
C THR A 47 6.79 -4.68 6.64
N LEU A 48 6.39 -4.16 7.81
CA LEU A 48 6.89 -4.60 9.11
C LEU A 48 5.77 -5.17 9.96
N SER A 49 6.09 -6.22 10.72
CA SER A 49 5.17 -6.70 11.75
C SER A 49 4.93 -5.60 12.80
N PRO A 50 3.76 -5.58 13.49
CA PRO A 50 3.44 -4.53 14.47
C PRO A 50 4.44 -4.39 15.61
N ASP A 51 5.16 -5.46 15.95
CA ASP A 51 6.24 -5.44 16.95
C ASP A 51 7.59 -4.96 16.39
N GLY A 52 7.65 -4.64 15.08
CA GLY A 52 8.85 -4.19 14.39
C GLY A 52 9.96 -5.23 14.24
N LYS A 53 9.69 -6.51 14.53
CA LYS A 53 10.73 -7.56 14.56
C LYS A 53 10.78 -8.44 13.32
N THR A 54 9.78 -8.37 12.44
CA THR A 54 9.76 -9.09 11.18
C THR A 54 9.56 -8.11 10.04
N ALA A 55 10.44 -8.15 9.05
CA ALA A 55 10.34 -7.38 7.82
C ALA A 55 10.06 -8.32 6.65
N LEU A 56 9.12 -7.95 5.80
CA LEU A 56 8.83 -8.60 4.52
C LEU A 56 8.95 -7.58 3.40
N TRP A 57 9.42 -8.02 2.27
CA TRP A 57 9.47 -7.27 1.01
C TRP A 57 9.52 -8.28 -0.13
N PHE A 58 9.34 -7.85 -1.36
CA PHE A 58 9.67 -8.73 -2.48
C PHE A 58 10.88 -8.22 -3.26
N SER A 59 11.51 -9.13 -3.99
CA SER A 59 12.67 -8.81 -4.80
C SER A 59 12.56 -9.53 -6.14
N ARG A 60 13.03 -8.87 -7.21
CA ARG A 60 13.07 -9.43 -8.55
C ARG A 60 14.39 -10.18 -8.76
N ASN A 61 14.29 -11.42 -9.21
CA ASN A 61 15.44 -12.23 -9.64
C ASN A 61 16.60 -12.31 -8.64
N ARG A 62 16.30 -12.19 -7.34
CA ARG A 62 17.29 -12.32 -6.29
C ARG A 62 17.68 -13.79 -6.13
N PRO A 63 18.99 -14.15 -6.17
CA PRO A 63 19.45 -15.53 -6.03
C PRO A 63 18.99 -16.17 -4.72
N GLY A 64 18.54 -17.42 -4.81
CA GLY A 64 18.02 -18.18 -3.68
C GLY A 64 16.50 -18.10 -3.51
N GLY A 65 15.80 -17.37 -4.36
CA GLY A 65 14.35 -17.43 -4.53
C GLY A 65 13.91 -18.64 -5.37
N GLN A 66 12.61 -18.73 -5.64
CA GLN A 66 12.01 -19.82 -6.42
C GLN A 66 11.55 -19.37 -7.81
N GLY A 67 11.22 -18.10 -8.00
CA GLY A 67 10.67 -17.56 -9.23
C GLY A 67 11.21 -16.21 -9.63
N GLY A 68 10.47 -15.49 -10.47
CA GLY A 68 10.84 -14.16 -10.94
C GLY A 68 10.64 -13.08 -9.87
N TYR A 69 9.59 -13.21 -9.08
CA TYR A 69 9.29 -12.35 -7.92
C TYR A 69 9.14 -13.25 -6.70
N ASP A 70 9.91 -12.99 -5.69
CA ASP A 70 9.88 -13.72 -4.44
C ASP A 70 9.72 -12.79 -3.24
N ILE A 71 8.90 -13.20 -2.28
CA ILE A 71 8.83 -12.54 -0.98
C ILE A 71 9.98 -13.01 -0.09
N TRP A 72 10.65 -12.05 0.52
CA TRP A 72 11.77 -12.26 1.44
C TRP A 72 11.38 -11.87 2.86
N VAL A 73 11.97 -12.56 3.83
CA VAL A 73 11.79 -12.28 5.25
C VAL A 73 13.13 -12.07 5.93
N SER A 74 13.20 -11.04 6.78
CA SER A 74 14.27 -10.88 7.77
C SER A 74 13.67 -10.69 9.15
N ARG A 75 14.38 -11.17 10.17
CA ARG A 75 13.97 -11.06 11.58
C ARG A 75 15.00 -10.27 12.36
N HIS A 76 14.53 -9.35 13.21
CA HIS A 76 15.36 -8.59 14.12
C HIS A 76 15.51 -9.35 15.44
N ASP A 77 16.75 -9.60 15.88
CA ASP A 77 17.04 -10.38 17.08
C ASP A 77 17.16 -9.55 18.38
N GLY A 78 16.79 -8.27 18.27
CA GLY A 78 16.96 -7.26 19.32
C GLY A 78 18.23 -6.39 19.16
N GLN A 79 19.19 -6.83 18.35
CA GLN A 79 20.41 -6.09 18.05
C GLN A 79 20.55 -5.71 16.57
N ARG A 80 20.17 -6.62 15.66
CA ARG A 80 20.31 -6.47 14.21
C ARG A 80 19.30 -7.29 13.43
N TRP A 81 19.11 -6.91 12.20
CA TRP A 81 18.40 -7.74 11.21
C TRP A 81 19.24 -8.95 10.84
N ARG A 82 18.62 -10.14 10.82
CA ARG A 82 19.26 -11.38 10.41
C ARG A 82 19.30 -11.48 8.88
N PRO A 83 20.18 -12.30 8.29
CA PRO A 83 20.21 -12.54 6.85
C PRO A 83 18.83 -12.87 6.32
N ALA A 84 18.46 -12.25 5.20
CA ALA A 84 17.17 -12.48 4.56
C ALA A 84 17.05 -13.90 4.00
N LYS A 85 15.85 -14.45 4.02
CA LYS A 85 15.50 -15.76 3.46
C LYS A 85 14.21 -15.62 2.64
N PRO A 86 14.02 -16.41 1.57
CA PRO A 86 12.72 -16.51 0.93
C PRO A 86 11.69 -17.08 1.92
N VAL A 87 10.44 -16.65 1.81
CA VAL A 87 9.36 -17.22 2.63
C VAL A 87 8.99 -18.63 2.15
N SER A 88 8.39 -19.42 3.05
CA SER A 88 8.05 -20.84 2.77
C SER A 88 6.96 -21.03 1.73
N PHE A 89 6.16 -20.00 1.45
CA PHE A 89 5.00 -20.06 0.55
C PHE A 89 5.25 -19.47 -0.83
N ASN A 90 6.49 -19.06 -1.17
CA ASN A 90 6.84 -18.69 -2.54
C ASN A 90 6.67 -19.88 -3.50
N THR A 91 6.39 -19.57 -4.75
CA THR A 91 6.21 -20.51 -5.85
C THR A 91 7.24 -20.23 -6.98
N PRO A 92 7.36 -21.08 -8.01
CA PRO A 92 8.13 -20.74 -9.18
C PRO A 92 7.57 -19.57 -10.01
N GLY A 93 6.33 -19.13 -9.74
CA GLY A 93 5.70 -17.97 -10.36
C GLY A 93 6.09 -16.66 -9.68
N ARG A 94 5.13 -15.74 -9.64
CA ARG A 94 5.28 -14.44 -8.97
C ARG A 94 4.61 -14.47 -7.60
N ASP A 95 5.36 -14.12 -6.56
CA ASP A 95 4.85 -13.92 -5.20
C ASP A 95 5.39 -12.58 -4.69
N PHE A 96 4.51 -11.58 -4.50
CA PHE A 96 4.96 -10.22 -4.28
C PHE A 96 3.96 -9.39 -3.45
N ASP A 97 4.31 -8.15 -3.18
CA ASP A 97 3.51 -7.15 -2.46
C ASP A 97 3.00 -7.61 -1.08
N PRO A 98 3.86 -8.09 -0.20
CA PRO A 98 3.42 -8.51 1.13
C PRO A 98 2.94 -7.33 1.97
N ALA A 99 1.87 -7.56 2.76
CA ALA A 99 1.33 -6.59 3.71
C ALA A 99 0.86 -7.28 4.99
N PHE A 100 1.43 -6.91 6.14
CA PHE A 100 0.94 -7.38 7.44
C PHE A 100 -0.43 -6.78 7.76
N SER A 101 -1.29 -7.59 8.37
CA SER A 101 -2.45 -7.08 9.11
C SER A 101 -2.01 -6.29 10.34
N ALA A 102 -2.86 -5.38 10.82
CA ALA A 102 -2.55 -4.53 11.97
C ALA A 102 -2.24 -5.31 13.27
N ASP A 103 -2.75 -6.53 13.40
CA ASP A 103 -2.46 -7.44 14.53
C ASP A 103 -1.27 -8.38 14.27
N GLY A 104 -0.68 -8.35 13.07
CA GLY A 104 0.45 -9.17 12.67
C GLY A 104 0.17 -10.66 12.47
N ARG A 105 -1.10 -11.07 12.51
CA ARG A 105 -1.49 -12.49 12.42
C ARG A 105 -1.74 -12.98 11.01
N VAL A 106 -1.82 -12.07 10.05
CA VAL A 106 -2.06 -12.37 8.65
C VAL A 106 -1.09 -11.54 7.81
N VAL A 107 -0.59 -12.14 6.73
CA VAL A 107 0.07 -11.44 5.64
C VAL A 107 -0.80 -11.58 4.39
N TYR A 108 -1.15 -10.47 3.79
CA TYR A 108 -1.77 -10.40 2.46
C TYR A 108 -0.67 -10.27 1.42
N PHE A 109 -0.85 -10.84 0.24
CA PHE A 109 0.14 -10.77 -0.83
C PHE A 109 -0.51 -11.11 -2.18
N CYS A 110 0.25 -10.98 -3.26
CA CYS A 110 -0.16 -11.28 -4.62
C CYS A 110 0.57 -12.48 -5.16
N SER A 111 -0.10 -13.26 -6.02
CA SER A 111 0.51 -14.41 -6.66
C SER A 111 -0.24 -14.81 -7.94
N ASP A 112 0.52 -15.26 -8.95
CA ASP A 112 0.01 -15.89 -10.16
C ASP A 112 -0.07 -17.43 -10.07
N ARG A 113 -0.05 -17.97 -8.83
CA ARG A 113 -0.12 -19.41 -8.59
C ARG A 113 -1.38 -20.05 -9.17
N ALA A 114 -1.25 -21.30 -9.58
CA ALA A 114 -2.38 -22.06 -10.12
C ALA A 114 -3.57 -22.12 -9.14
N GLY A 115 -4.79 -22.06 -9.67
CA GLY A 115 -6.03 -22.08 -8.91
C GLY A 115 -6.57 -20.70 -8.51
N GLY A 116 -6.01 -19.64 -9.07
CA GLY A 116 -6.53 -18.28 -9.00
C GLY A 116 -7.76 -18.03 -9.89
N GLN A 117 -8.21 -16.78 -9.93
CA GLN A 117 -9.34 -16.32 -10.76
C GLN A 117 -8.87 -15.77 -12.11
N GLY A 118 -7.64 -15.25 -12.18
CA GLY A 118 -7.12 -14.58 -13.36
C GLY A 118 -5.61 -14.63 -13.45
N GLY A 119 -4.99 -13.47 -13.61
CA GLY A 119 -3.54 -13.28 -13.63
C GLY A 119 -2.94 -13.31 -12.23
N ASP A 120 -2.57 -12.15 -11.71
CA ASP A 120 -2.17 -12.01 -10.31
C ASP A 120 -3.40 -11.89 -9.41
N ASP A 121 -3.53 -12.75 -8.43
CA ASP A 121 -4.62 -12.75 -7.46
C ASP A 121 -4.14 -12.36 -6.07
N LEU A 122 -5.04 -11.83 -5.25
CA LEU A 122 -4.81 -11.57 -3.84
C LEU A 122 -5.00 -12.83 -3.00
N TYR A 123 -4.02 -13.09 -2.16
CA TYR A 123 -3.99 -14.19 -1.19
C TYR A 123 -3.76 -13.68 0.22
N ARG A 124 -4.03 -14.53 1.18
CA ARG A 124 -3.62 -14.34 2.57
C ARG A 124 -2.94 -15.58 3.12
N VAL A 125 -2.05 -15.39 4.08
CA VAL A 125 -1.41 -16.47 4.84
C VAL A 125 -1.43 -16.12 6.32
N SER A 126 -1.72 -17.11 7.18
CA SER A 126 -1.66 -16.91 8.64
C SER A 126 -0.22 -16.84 9.12
N VAL A 127 0.00 -16.09 10.20
CA VAL A 127 1.28 -16.00 10.91
C VAL A 127 1.11 -16.60 12.29
N GLY A 128 1.77 -17.72 12.56
CA GLY A 128 1.76 -18.37 13.85
C GLY A 128 2.49 -17.57 14.92
N SER A 129 2.23 -17.87 16.19
CA SER A 129 2.94 -17.25 17.34
C SER A 129 4.44 -17.54 17.36
N ASP A 130 4.87 -18.59 16.67
CA ASP A 130 6.28 -18.94 16.43
C ASP A 130 6.85 -18.21 15.18
N GLY A 131 6.04 -17.39 14.52
CA GLY A 131 6.36 -16.64 13.32
C GLY A 131 6.42 -17.48 12.04
N ARG A 132 5.93 -18.73 12.05
CA ARG A 132 5.80 -19.53 10.83
C ARG A 132 4.58 -19.08 10.03
N PHE A 133 4.71 -19.17 8.72
CA PHE A 133 3.61 -18.91 7.80
C PHE A 133 2.83 -20.20 7.55
N GLY A 134 1.50 -20.09 7.54
CA GLY A 134 0.59 -21.19 7.18
C GLY A 134 0.46 -21.37 5.68
N GLU A 135 -0.60 -22.07 5.25
CA GLU A 135 -0.91 -22.26 3.84
C GLU A 135 -1.61 -21.02 3.26
N PRO A 136 -1.26 -20.61 2.03
CA PRO A 136 -1.93 -19.53 1.33
C PRO A 136 -3.39 -19.85 1.02
N VAL A 137 -4.24 -18.84 1.20
CA VAL A 137 -5.67 -18.88 0.90
C VAL A 137 -6.01 -17.76 -0.06
N ASN A 138 -6.58 -18.09 -1.24
CA ASN A 138 -7.08 -17.11 -2.20
C ASN A 138 -8.24 -16.32 -1.58
N LEU A 139 -8.30 -15.00 -1.79
CA LEU A 139 -9.37 -14.16 -1.24
C LEU A 139 -10.71 -14.30 -1.97
N GLY A 140 -10.71 -15.03 -3.08
CA GLY A 140 -11.92 -15.37 -3.82
C GLY A 140 -12.48 -14.26 -4.70
N PRO A 141 -13.61 -14.54 -5.39
CA PRO A 141 -14.15 -13.68 -6.45
C PRO A 141 -14.79 -12.37 -5.95
N ALA A 142 -14.86 -12.14 -4.63
CA ALA A 142 -15.29 -10.86 -4.09
C ALA A 142 -14.28 -9.75 -4.39
N VAL A 143 -13.00 -10.09 -4.46
CA VAL A 143 -11.89 -9.17 -4.74
C VAL A 143 -11.10 -9.55 -5.97
N ASN A 144 -10.85 -10.82 -6.22
CA ASN A 144 -10.12 -11.29 -7.40
C ASN A 144 -11.03 -11.38 -8.62
N SER A 145 -10.48 -11.17 -9.81
CA SER A 145 -11.19 -11.17 -11.09
C SER A 145 -10.40 -11.96 -12.15
N ALA A 146 -10.78 -11.87 -13.40
CA ALA A 146 -10.00 -12.44 -14.52
C ALA A 146 -8.79 -11.55 -14.92
N ALA A 147 -8.64 -10.41 -14.28
CA ALA A 147 -7.55 -9.44 -14.47
C ALA A 147 -6.46 -9.63 -13.43
N ASP A 148 -5.54 -8.67 -13.31
CA ASP A 148 -4.51 -8.65 -12.27
C ASP A 148 -4.99 -7.84 -11.06
N GLU A 149 -4.89 -8.42 -9.86
CA GLU A 149 -5.08 -7.77 -8.59
C GLU A 149 -3.79 -7.81 -7.77
N PHE A 150 -3.32 -6.65 -7.30
CA PHE A 150 -2.07 -6.59 -6.55
C PHE A 150 -2.03 -5.47 -5.52
N ALA A 151 -0.94 -5.38 -4.76
CA ALA A 151 -0.68 -4.37 -3.75
C ALA A 151 -1.75 -4.29 -2.65
N PRO A 152 -2.14 -5.41 -2.01
CA PRO A 152 -3.13 -5.38 -0.94
C PRO A 152 -2.63 -4.60 0.27
N MET A 153 -3.54 -3.83 0.90
CA MET A 153 -3.28 -3.14 2.15
C MET A 153 -4.56 -3.01 2.95
N LEU A 154 -4.52 -3.37 4.23
CA LEU A 154 -5.65 -3.09 5.12
C LEU A 154 -5.58 -1.66 5.67
N SER A 155 -6.76 -1.06 5.89
CA SER A 155 -6.86 0.13 6.71
C SER A 155 -6.39 -0.16 8.15
N PRO A 156 -5.93 0.85 8.92
CA PRO A 156 -5.44 0.65 10.29
C PRO A 156 -6.44 -0.02 11.23
N ASP A 157 -7.74 0.15 11.00
CA ASP A 157 -8.82 -0.50 11.74
C ASP A 157 -9.20 -1.89 11.18
N ALA A 158 -8.51 -2.35 10.15
CA ALA A 158 -8.75 -3.60 9.43
C ALA A 158 -10.16 -3.73 8.81
N ALA A 159 -10.91 -2.63 8.68
CA ALA A 159 -12.27 -2.63 8.14
C ALA A 159 -12.34 -2.55 6.61
N THR A 160 -11.24 -2.16 5.96
CA THR A 160 -11.18 -1.97 4.50
C THR A 160 -9.91 -2.57 3.93
N LEU A 161 -10.06 -3.39 2.90
CA LEU A 161 -8.96 -3.83 2.04
C LEU A 161 -8.86 -2.87 0.85
N LEU A 162 -7.68 -2.31 0.62
CA LEU A 162 -7.32 -1.46 -0.51
C LEU A 162 -6.37 -2.26 -1.40
N PHE A 163 -6.54 -2.19 -2.71
CA PHE A 163 -5.69 -2.90 -3.68
C PHE A 163 -5.79 -2.26 -5.06
N SER A 164 -4.94 -2.68 -5.96
CA SER A 164 -4.88 -2.22 -7.35
C SER A 164 -5.42 -3.31 -8.27
N SER A 165 -6.09 -2.92 -9.36
CA SER A 165 -6.55 -3.85 -10.38
C SER A 165 -6.68 -3.17 -11.74
N ASP A 166 -6.38 -3.91 -12.80
CA ASP A 166 -6.61 -3.51 -14.20
C ASP A 166 -7.89 -4.10 -14.80
N ARG A 167 -8.82 -4.53 -13.93
CA ARG A 167 -10.13 -5.07 -14.36
C ARG A 167 -10.89 -4.10 -15.24
N ALA A 168 -11.63 -4.64 -16.20
CA ALA A 168 -12.45 -3.85 -17.11
C ALA A 168 -13.46 -2.95 -16.37
N GLY A 169 -13.66 -1.74 -16.89
CA GLY A 169 -14.59 -0.75 -16.34
C GLY A 169 -13.98 0.22 -15.34
N GLY A 170 -12.67 0.21 -15.16
CA GLY A 170 -11.90 1.24 -14.45
C GLY A 170 -11.83 2.57 -15.23
N ALA A 171 -11.12 3.55 -14.66
CA ALA A 171 -10.90 4.85 -15.26
C ALA A 171 -9.67 4.88 -16.18
N GLY A 172 -8.69 4.02 -15.88
CA GLY A 172 -7.40 3.97 -16.59
C GLY A 172 -6.92 2.55 -16.85
N GLY A 173 -5.62 2.34 -16.74
CA GLY A 173 -5.03 1.01 -16.80
C GLY A 173 -5.22 0.27 -15.48
N HIS A 174 -4.40 0.61 -14.48
CA HIS A 174 -4.62 0.14 -13.10
C HIS A 174 -5.35 1.21 -12.30
N ASP A 175 -6.34 0.78 -11.54
CA ASP A 175 -7.13 1.63 -10.66
C ASP A 175 -7.10 1.10 -9.23
N LEU A 176 -7.34 1.98 -8.26
CA LEU A 176 -7.46 1.61 -6.86
C LEU A 176 -8.89 1.17 -6.52
N TYR A 177 -8.99 0.01 -5.90
CA TYR A 177 -10.23 -0.61 -5.45
C TYR A 177 -10.24 -0.80 -3.94
N VAL A 178 -11.44 -0.84 -3.37
CA VAL A 178 -11.66 -1.16 -1.95
C VAL A 178 -12.73 -2.24 -1.79
N ALA A 179 -12.51 -3.08 -0.79
CA ALA A 179 -13.50 -4.04 -0.30
C ALA A 179 -13.68 -3.88 1.22
N ALA A 180 -14.91 -3.86 1.69
CA ALA A 180 -15.17 -3.90 3.13
C ALA A 180 -14.77 -5.27 3.69
N MET A 181 -14.16 -5.28 4.87
CA MET A 181 -13.77 -6.50 5.58
C MET A 181 -14.80 -6.79 6.69
N VAL A 182 -15.50 -7.91 6.59
CA VAL A 182 -16.49 -8.33 7.60
C VAL A 182 -16.07 -9.67 8.17
N ARG A 183 -15.74 -9.70 9.46
CA ARG A 183 -15.25 -10.92 10.15
C ARG A 183 -14.04 -11.57 9.47
N GLY A 184 -13.16 -10.74 8.89
CA GLY A 184 -11.95 -11.20 8.19
C GLY A 184 -12.17 -11.67 6.75
N GLU A 185 -13.39 -11.57 6.22
CA GLU A 185 -13.74 -11.90 4.83
C GLU A 185 -14.04 -10.63 4.04
N ALA A 186 -13.48 -10.55 2.82
CA ALA A 186 -13.70 -9.42 1.93
C ALA A 186 -15.08 -9.46 1.30
N GLN A 187 -15.75 -8.32 1.28
CA GLN A 187 -17.01 -8.10 0.57
C GLN A 187 -16.72 -7.67 -0.88
N PRO A 188 -17.71 -7.67 -1.79
CA PRO A 188 -17.50 -7.28 -3.19
C PRO A 188 -16.77 -5.96 -3.33
N ALA A 189 -15.71 -5.99 -4.13
CA ALA A 189 -14.86 -4.84 -4.38
C ALA A 189 -15.57 -3.78 -5.24
N ARG A 190 -15.18 -2.53 -5.04
CA ARG A 190 -15.62 -1.37 -5.84
C ARG A 190 -14.46 -0.40 -6.03
N PRO A 191 -14.48 0.45 -7.07
CA PRO A 191 -13.47 1.50 -7.20
C PRO A 191 -13.41 2.36 -5.92
N LEU A 192 -12.21 2.77 -5.54
CA LEU A 192 -12.03 3.71 -4.43
C LEU A 192 -12.76 5.01 -4.75
N PRO A 193 -13.72 5.47 -3.91
CA PRO A 193 -14.53 6.64 -4.24
C PRO A 193 -13.70 7.91 -4.31
N GLY A 194 -13.90 8.70 -5.34
CA GLY A 194 -13.23 9.98 -5.53
C GLY A 194 -12.75 10.19 -6.95
N ASP A 195 -11.77 11.05 -7.09
CA ASP A 195 -11.22 11.50 -8.35
C ASP A 195 -9.75 11.07 -8.53
N LEU A 196 -9.25 10.17 -7.64
CA LEU A 196 -7.86 9.75 -7.69
C LEU A 196 -7.58 8.70 -8.78
N ASN A 197 -8.56 7.85 -9.13
CA ASN A 197 -8.44 6.99 -10.31
C ASN A 197 -8.63 7.85 -11.56
N THR A 198 -7.65 7.80 -12.48
CA THR A 198 -7.59 8.64 -13.68
C THR A 198 -7.37 7.78 -14.92
N SER A 199 -7.12 8.36 -16.08
CA SER A 199 -6.72 7.63 -17.28
C SER A 199 -5.26 7.10 -17.24
N ALA A 200 -4.54 7.37 -16.15
CA ALA A 200 -3.18 6.89 -15.92
C ALA A 200 -3.18 5.50 -15.25
N GLN A 201 -2.09 5.16 -14.58
CA GLN A 201 -1.91 3.93 -13.79
C GLN A 201 -1.85 4.33 -12.33
N GLU A 202 -2.84 4.02 -11.51
CA GLU A 202 -2.82 4.22 -10.07
C GLU A 202 -2.65 2.88 -9.36
N PHE A 203 -1.60 2.77 -8.54
CA PHE A 203 -1.26 1.50 -7.89
C PHE A 203 -0.47 1.69 -6.59
N ASP A 204 -0.12 0.60 -5.92
CA ASP A 204 0.73 0.57 -4.72
C ASP A 204 0.27 1.56 -3.63
N ALA A 205 -1.00 1.47 -3.27
CA ALA A 205 -1.59 2.40 -2.32
C ALA A 205 -1.52 1.90 -0.88
N THR A 206 -1.42 2.85 0.06
CA THR A 206 -1.54 2.62 1.50
C THR A 206 -2.39 3.70 2.16
N PHE A 207 -3.18 3.31 3.16
CA PHE A 207 -3.78 4.29 4.08
C PHE A 207 -2.71 4.84 5.02
N LEU A 208 -2.81 6.12 5.37
CA LEU A 208 -2.09 6.65 6.52
C LEU A 208 -2.77 6.25 7.83
N GLY A 209 -2.13 6.57 8.95
CA GLY A 209 -2.62 6.24 10.29
C GLY A 209 -3.99 6.82 10.67
N ASP A 210 -4.52 7.78 9.89
CA ASP A 210 -5.88 8.32 10.06
C ASP A 210 -6.97 7.45 9.38
N GLY A 211 -6.57 6.42 8.64
CA GLY A 211 -7.46 5.51 7.91
C GLY A 211 -8.23 6.13 6.74
N ARG A 212 -7.85 7.33 6.33
CA ARG A 212 -8.57 8.15 5.34
C ARG A 212 -7.65 8.70 4.25
N THR A 213 -6.51 9.23 4.64
CA THR A 213 -5.53 9.75 3.69
C THR A 213 -4.84 8.57 3.00
N VAL A 214 -4.73 8.62 1.68
CA VAL A 214 -4.11 7.57 0.86
C VAL A 214 -2.85 8.11 0.21
N VAL A 215 -1.74 7.38 0.37
CA VAL A 215 -0.52 7.56 -0.44
C VAL A 215 -0.50 6.45 -1.48
N PHE A 216 -0.20 6.77 -2.72
CA PHE A 216 -0.25 5.83 -3.84
C PHE A 216 0.76 6.19 -4.93
N ALA A 217 1.10 5.24 -5.76
CA ALA A 217 1.91 5.44 -6.93
C ALA A 217 1.05 5.79 -8.15
N ARG A 218 1.55 6.68 -9.00
CA ARG A 218 0.97 6.99 -10.31
C ARG A 218 2.05 7.01 -11.38
N ALA A 219 1.76 6.40 -12.52
CA ALA A 219 2.53 6.50 -13.74
C ALA A 219 1.61 6.89 -14.90
N LEU A 220 2.05 7.78 -15.78
CA LEU A 220 1.31 8.08 -17.01
C LEU A 220 1.30 6.88 -17.93
N ASP A 221 2.43 6.20 -18.00
CA ASP A 221 2.67 5.00 -18.80
C ASP A 221 3.87 4.26 -18.21
N PHE A 222 3.79 2.94 -18.10
CA PHE A 222 4.91 2.11 -17.65
C PHE A 222 6.03 2.11 -18.68
N GLY A 223 7.18 2.66 -18.33
CA GLY A 223 8.40 2.67 -19.14
C GLY A 223 8.70 3.97 -19.87
N SER A 224 7.75 4.89 -20.04
CA SER A 224 7.98 6.17 -20.71
C SER A 224 8.12 7.37 -19.76
N ALA A 225 7.59 7.26 -18.56
CA ALA A 225 7.66 8.29 -17.52
C ALA A 225 7.98 7.67 -16.16
N PRO A 226 8.70 8.40 -15.29
CA PRO A 226 9.00 7.90 -13.96
C PRO A 226 7.72 7.72 -13.14
N VAL A 227 7.67 6.62 -12.38
CA VAL A 227 6.64 6.41 -11.37
C VAL A 227 6.84 7.40 -10.22
N ARG A 228 5.75 8.03 -9.77
CA ARG A 228 5.76 9.01 -8.69
C ARG A 228 4.75 8.66 -7.61
N GLN A 229 5.06 9.04 -6.38
CA GLN A 229 4.15 8.93 -5.26
C GLN A 229 3.26 10.16 -5.13
N PHE A 230 1.99 9.92 -4.91
CA PHE A 230 0.95 10.92 -4.72
C PHE A 230 0.28 10.75 -3.37
N ILE A 231 -0.37 11.79 -2.91
CA ILE A 231 -1.21 11.78 -1.72
C ILE A 231 -2.59 12.32 -2.07
N ALA A 232 -3.64 11.58 -1.70
CA ALA A 232 -5.03 12.00 -1.83
C ALA A 232 -5.68 12.09 -0.45
N TYR A 233 -6.48 13.15 -0.25
CA TYR A 233 -7.19 13.38 1.00
C TYR A 233 -8.67 13.07 0.84
N GLU A 234 -9.21 12.35 1.82
CA GLU A 234 -10.65 12.03 1.86
C GLU A 234 -11.44 13.21 2.44
N ARG A 235 -12.56 13.56 1.78
CA ARG A 235 -13.55 14.54 2.21
C ARG A 235 -14.96 14.02 1.91
N GLY A 236 -15.75 13.81 2.95
CA GLY A 236 -17.12 13.33 2.76
C GLY A 236 -17.23 11.95 2.10
N GLY A 237 -16.30 11.05 2.35
CA GLY A 237 -16.28 9.69 1.80
C GLY A 237 -15.71 9.60 0.37
N ARG A 238 -15.09 10.68 -0.17
CA ARG A 238 -14.49 10.73 -1.50
C ARG A 238 -13.07 11.30 -1.42
N HIS A 239 -12.16 10.75 -2.19
CA HIS A 239 -10.78 11.22 -2.30
C HIS A 239 -10.66 12.26 -3.42
N ASP A 240 -9.79 13.25 -3.24
CA ASP A 240 -9.41 14.18 -4.30
C ASP A 240 -8.49 13.48 -5.33
N ALA A 241 -8.15 14.17 -6.42
CA ALA A 241 -7.31 13.61 -7.49
C ALA A 241 -5.86 13.34 -7.08
N GLY A 242 -5.48 13.76 -5.88
CA GLY A 242 -4.13 13.62 -5.34
C GLY A 242 -3.13 14.63 -5.88
N ASN A 243 -2.10 14.85 -5.08
CA ASN A 243 -0.96 15.70 -5.40
C ASN A 243 0.35 14.91 -5.27
N ALA A 244 1.31 15.18 -6.15
CA ALA A 244 2.61 14.54 -6.05
C ALA A 244 3.29 14.90 -4.73
N LEU A 245 3.86 13.89 -4.07
CA LEU A 245 4.63 14.09 -2.85
C LEU A 245 5.98 14.77 -3.18
N PRO A 246 6.51 15.60 -2.27
CA PRO A 246 7.80 16.25 -2.48
C PRO A 246 8.98 15.28 -2.28
N SER A 247 10.19 15.76 -2.61
CA SER A 247 11.44 15.14 -2.16
C SER A 247 11.43 14.97 -0.60
N PRO A 248 12.02 13.88 -0.08
CA PRO A 248 12.82 12.89 -0.82
C PRO A 248 12.00 11.70 -1.36
N LEU A 249 10.66 11.67 -1.20
CA LEU A 249 9.86 10.57 -1.76
C LEU A 249 9.91 10.57 -3.28
N ASN A 250 9.78 11.74 -3.91
CA ASN A 250 9.89 11.90 -5.35
C ASN A 250 11.16 12.67 -5.71
N GLU A 251 12.24 11.94 -5.93
CA GLU A 251 13.44 12.53 -6.52
C GLU A 251 13.23 12.75 -8.03
N THR A 252 14.00 13.68 -8.60
CA THR A 252 13.80 14.09 -10.00
C THR A 252 14.22 13.01 -11.01
N SER A 253 15.05 12.06 -10.60
CA SER A 253 15.81 11.19 -11.52
C SER A 253 15.43 9.71 -11.50
N GLY A 254 14.35 9.29 -10.84
CA GLY A 254 14.06 7.85 -10.77
C GLY A 254 12.66 7.51 -10.30
N ASP A 255 12.34 6.24 -10.34
CA ASP A 255 11.07 5.70 -9.86
C ASP A 255 10.99 5.74 -8.34
N SER A 256 9.81 6.04 -7.82
CA SER A 256 9.46 5.95 -6.42
C SER A 256 8.03 5.45 -6.26
N TYR A 257 7.85 4.30 -5.60
CA TYR A 257 6.55 3.65 -5.41
C TYR A 257 6.58 2.67 -4.23
N GLY A 258 5.53 1.87 -4.08
CA GLY A 258 5.46 0.84 -3.05
C GLY A 258 5.37 1.40 -1.63
N ALA A 259 4.72 2.57 -1.46
CA ALA A 259 4.54 3.14 -0.13
C ALA A 259 3.70 2.23 0.77
N MET A 260 4.15 2.03 2.01
CA MET A 260 3.46 1.27 3.05
C MET A 260 3.46 2.05 4.36
N LEU A 261 2.33 2.02 5.08
CA LEU A 261 2.31 2.48 6.46
C LEU A 261 3.17 1.53 7.33
N ASP A 262 4.12 2.07 8.06
CA ASP A 262 4.86 1.30 9.05
C ASP A 262 4.04 1.16 10.34
N GLY A 263 3.34 0.03 10.49
CA GLY A 263 2.51 -0.26 11.65
C GLY A 263 3.28 -0.38 12.96
N SER A 264 4.61 -0.58 12.89
CA SER A 264 5.48 -0.68 14.08
C SER A 264 5.90 0.69 14.62
N GLN A 265 5.81 1.76 13.80
CA GLN A 265 6.28 3.08 14.15
C GLN A 265 5.32 4.17 13.65
N PRO A 266 4.47 4.72 14.53
CA PRO A 266 3.52 5.77 14.15
C PRO A 266 4.19 6.96 13.44
N GLY A 267 3.56 7.47 12.38
CA GLY A 267 4.10 8.60 11.62
C GLY A 267 5.28 8.23 10.72
N THR A 268 5.40 6.95 10.35
CA THR A 268 6.44 6.45 9.46
C THR A 268 5.83 5.77 8.24
N LEU A 269 6.38 6.06 7.07
CA LEU A 269 6.17 5.33 5.83
C LEU A 269 7.43 4.58 5.45
N THR A 270 7.26 3.42 4.84
CA THR A 270 8.28 2.78 4.02
C THR A 270 7.97 3.01 2.55
N TYR A 271 8.95 2.98 1.69
CA TYR A 271 8.77 3.08 0.25
C TYR A 271 9.99 2.52 -0.49
N SER A 272 9.84 2.33 -1.78
CA SER A 272 10.91 1.89 -2.68
C SER A 272 11.26 3.03 -3.62
N ALA A 273 12.55 3.27 -3.81
CA ALA A 273 13.01 4.28 -4.74
C ALA A 273 14.30 3.84 -5.43
N ARG A 274 14.48 4.33 -6.65
CA ARG A 274 15.70 4.07 -7.43
C ARG A 274 16.89 4.70 -6.73
N ARG A 275 17.98 3.93 -6.62
CA ARG A 275 19.25 4.42 -6.08
C ARG A 275 19.83 5.54 -6.94
N ALA A 276 20.59 6.43 -6.31
CA ALA A 276 21.27 7.52 -7.00
C ALA A 276 22.29 7.04 -8.05
N ASP A 277 22.86 5.85 -7.87
CA ASP A 277 23.76 5.19 -8.84
C ASP A 277 23.02 4.51 -10.00
N GLY A 278 21.68 4.51 -9.99
CA GLY A 278 20.84 3.91 -11.01
C GLY A 278 20.77 2.38 -10.99
N ALA A 279 21.41 1.73 -10.03
CA ALA A 279 21.63 0.26 -10.04
C ALA A 279 20.44 -0.58 -9.56
N GLY A 280 19.27 0.02 -9.29
CA GLY A 280 18.06 -0.67 -8.87
C GLY A 280 17.26 0.09 -7.82
N LEU A 281 16.32 -0.59 -7.17
CA LEU A 281 15.44 -0.03 -6.14
C LEU A 281 15.91 -0.48 -4.76
N ASP A 282 15.96 0.45 -3.82
CA ASP A 282 16.17 0.18 -2.41
C ASP A 282 14.93 0.51 -1.59
N LEU A 283 14.89 -0.06 -0.39
CA LEU A 283 13.85 0.19 0.60
C LEU A 283 14.26 1.35 1.52
N TYR A 284 13.34 2.28 1.73
CA TYR A 284 13.54 3.42 2.58
C TYR A 284 12.46 3.53 3.65
N ARG A 285 12.80 4.18 4.75
CA ARG A 285 11.88 4.68 5.77
C ARG A 285 11.92 6.20 5.78
N ILE A 286 10.76 6.82 6.05
CA ILE A 286 10.66 8.27 6.20
C ILE A 286 9.60 8.64 7.21
N HIS A 287 9.88 9.64 8.03
CA HIS A 287 8.91 10.13 8.99
C HIS A 287 8.02 11.21 8.38
N TYR A 288 6.76 11.22 8.79
CA TYR A 288 5.80 12.26 8.43
C TYR A 288 4.96 12.67 9.63
N ARG A 289 4.35 13.83 9.53
CA ARG A 289 3.28 14.29 10.45
C ARG A 289 2.15 14.93 9.66
N MET A 290 0.93 14.84 10.21
CA MET A 290 -0.24 15.52 9.65
C MET A 290 -0.35 16.89 10.33
N LYS A 291 -0.01 17.96 9.60
CA LYS A 291 -0.11 19.34 10.07
C LYS A 291 -1.49 19.91 9.75
N ARG A 292 -2.13 20.60 10.69
CA ARG A 292 -3.32 21.43 10.42
C ARG A 292 -2.90 22.66 9.61
N LEU A 293 -3.66 22.97 8.55
CA LEU A 293 -3.55 24.23 7.81
C LEU A 293 -4.22 25.36 8.56
#